data_539d64f33e149869ddce67c40862ff98
#
_entry.id   539d64f33e149869ddce67c40862ff98
#
_cell.length_a   1.000
_cell.length_b   1.000
_cell.length_c   1.000
_cell.angle_alpha   90.00
_cell.angle_beta   90.00
_cell.angle_gamma   90.00
#
_symmetry.space_group_name_H-M   'P 1'
#
loop_
_entity.id
_entity.type
_entity.pdbx_description
1 polymer ?
#
loop_
_entity_poly.entity_id
_entity_poly.type
_entity_poly.pdbx_seq_one_letter_code
_entity_poly.pdbx_strand_id
1 'polypeptide(L)'
;MAHEALTASADASLNSIAKSAGVGIATVYRHFPTREELVLAVYRLEVQQVVDLAPELLERSAPIDALRDWLLRVARYGMTKHGLAAAMGALREGYADETRGKILGAIELLLRACEDAGAIRPGVRADDFLLAMTGLFRMDAAGDWEQQARRLIDLLVAGLEAGAPRH
;
A
#
# COMPACT_ATOMS: atom_id res chain seq x y z
N MET A 1 -17.33 -2.71 -0.62
CA MET A 1 -18.50 -1.98 -1.14
C MET A 1 -18.21 -0.51 -1.40
N ALA A 2 -18.01 0.40 -0.38
CA ALA A 2 -17.62 1.80 -0.66
C ALA A 2 -16.26 1.91 -1.36
N HIS A 3 -15.31 1.08 -1.01
CA HIS A 3 -14.01 0.94 -1.65
C HIS A 3 -14.13 0.57 -3.14
N GLU A 4 -14.92 -0.45 -3.48
CA GLU A 4 -15.12 -0.90 -4.87
C GLU A 4 -15.78 0.18 -5.73
N ALA A 5 -16.73 0.95 -5.16
CA ALA A 5 -17.37 2.07 -5.87
C ALA A 5 -16.38 3.21 -6.16
N LEU A 6 -15.46 3.52 -5.24
CA LEU A 6 -14.43 4.54 -5.41
C LEU A 6 -13.30 4.10 -6.35
N THR A 7 -12.98 2.81 -6.38
CA THR A 7 -11.98 2.25 -7.32
C THR A 7 -12.53 2.12 -8.74
N ALA A 8 -13.83 1.87 -8.88
CA ALA A 8 -14.50 1.74 -10.18
C ALA A 8 -14.69 3.11 -10.88
N SER A 9 -14.78 4.21 -10.13
CA SER A 9 -14.88 5.56 -10.70
C SER A 9 -14.31 6.59 -9.73
N ALA A 10 -13.17 7.20 -10.12
CA ALA A 10 -12.58 8.31 -9.40
C ALA A 10 -13.55 9.51 -9.25
N ASP A 11 -14.59 9.58 -10.08
CA ASP A 11 -15.60 10.64 -10.08
C ASP A 11 -16.93 10.24 -9.40
N ALA A 12 -16.99 9.07 -8.72
CA ALA A 12 -18.21 8.63 -8.05
C ALA A 12 -18.67 9.66 -7.00
N SER A 13 -19.93 10.11 -7.11
CA SER A 13 -20.51 11.04 -6.14
C SER A 13 -20.80 10.34 -4.80
N LEU A 14 -20.86 11.10 -3.69
CA LEU A 14 -21.29 10.56 -2.39
C LEU A 14 -22.64 9.86 -2.46
N ASN A 15 -23.56 10.36 -3.30
CA ASN A 15 -24.87 9.73 -3.54
C ASN A 15 -24.73 8.34 -4.17
N SER A 16 -23.89 8.17 -5.18
CA SER A 16 -23.69 6.89 -5.84
C SER A 16 -23.01 5.89 -4.91
N ILE A 17 -22.06 6.35 -4.11
CA ILE A 17 -21.37 5.52 -3.09
C ILE A 17 -22.36 5.07 -2.00
N ALA A 18 -23.18 5.98 -1.47
CA ALA A 18 -24.22 5.66 -0.48
C ALA A 18 -25.18 4.58 -1.02
N LYS A 19 -25.65 4.75 -2.26
CA LYS A 19 -26.52 3.79 -2.94
C LYS A 19 -25.87 2.41 -3.10
N SER A 20 -24.61 2.37 -3.55
CA SER A 20 -23.85 1.11 -3.71
C SER A 20 -23.56 0.42 -2.38
N ALA A 21 -23.37 1.19 -1.31
CA ALA A 21 -23.14 0.67 0.03
C ALA A 21 -24.43 0.29 0.78
N GLY A 22 -25.61 0.61 0.24
CA GLY A 22 -26.89 0.34 0.88
C GLY A 22 -27.15 1.19 2.13
N VAL A 23 -26.52 2.38 2.24
CA VAL A 23 -26.65 3.29 3.39
C VAL A 23 -27.36 4.58 2.99
N GLY A 24 -28.08 5.17 3.93
CA GLY A 24 -28.73 6.46 3.71
C GLY A 24 -27.74 7.59 3.47
N ILE A 25 -28.00 8.43 2.47
CA ILE A 25 -27.10 9.55 2.11
C ILE A 25 -26.88 10.52 3.28
N ALA A 26 -27.91 10.77 4.11
CA ALA A 26 -27.77 11.62 5.31
C ALA A 26 -26.78 11.03 6.32
N THR A 27 -26.67 9.71 6.42
CA THR A 27 -25.70 9.02 7.26
C THR A 27 -24.28 9.23 6.71
N VAL A 28 -24.10 9.13 5.37
CA VAL A 28 -22.82 9.38 4.74
C VAL A 28 -22.35 10.82 4.99
N TYR A 29 -23.20 11.82 4.74
CA TYR A 29 -22.85 13.23 4.97
C TYR A 29 -22.56 13.57 6.44
N ARG A 30 -23.18 12.88 7.39
CA ARG A 30 -22.89 13.06 8.81
C ARG A 30 -21.49 12.61 9.19
N HIS A 31 -20.99 11.55 8.56
CA HIS A 31 -19.65 10.99 8.83
C HIS A 31 -18.57 11.57 7.93
N PHE A 32 -18.92 11.93 6.70
CA PHE A 32 -18.03 12.45 5.68
C PHE A 32 -18.68 13.65 5.01
N PRO A 33 -18.56 14.86 5.60
CA PRO A 33 -19.12 16.09 5.06
C PRO A 33 -18.68 16.39 3.63
N THR A 34 -17.47 15.98 3.26
CA THR A 34 -16.94 16.13 1.90
C THR A 34 -16.56 14.79 1.29
N ARG A 35 -16.43 14.77 -0.03
CA ARG A 35 -15.97 13.61 -0.77
C ARG A 35 -14.52 13.29 -0.44
N GLU A 36 -13.70 14.32 -0.31
CA GLU A 36 -12.27 14.24 0.03
C GLU A 36 -12.08 13.54 1.37
N GLU A 37 -12.91 13.81 2.37
CA GLU A 37 -12.86 13.15 3.67
C GLU A 37 -13.21 11.67 3.60
N LEU A 38 -14.20 11.29 2.78
CA LEU A 38 -14.50 9.88 2.54
C LEU A 38 -13.33 9.18 1.84
N VAL A 39 -12.76 9.80 0.80
CA VAL A 39 -11.60 9.26 0.08
C VAL A 39 -10.42 9.10 1.01
N LEU A 40 -10.15 10.08 1.88
CA LEU A 40 -9.08 10.01 2.88
C LEU A 40 -9.32 8.88 3.89
N ALA A 41 -10.55 8.68 4.34
CA ALA A 41 -10.88 7.58 5.25
C ALA A 41 -10.65 6.21 4.62
N VAL A 42 -11.05 6.03 3.35
CA VAL A 42 -10.77 4.80 2.59
C VAL A 42 -9.27 4.59 2.42
N TYR A 43 -8.54 5.64 2.09
CA TYR A 43 -7.08 5.59 1.95
C TYR A 43 -6.40 5.17 3.25
N ARG A 44 -6.84 5.73 4.39
CA ARG A 44 -6.32 5.35 5.72
C ARG A 44 -6.55 3.88 6.03
N LEU A 45 -7.74 3.37 5.73
CA LEU A 45 -8.08 1.97 5.92
C LEU A 45 -7.17 1.04 5.08
N GLU A 46 -6.95 1.38 3.82
CA GLU A 46 -6.08 0.60 2.93
C GLU A 46 -4.62 0.59 3.42
N VAL A 47 -4.11 1.74 3.86
CA VAL A 47 -2.76 1.80 4.45
C VAL A 47 -2.68 0.95 5.71
N GLN A 48 -3.68 1.04 6.59
CA GLN A 48 -3.71 0.26 7.82
C GLN A 48 -3.73 -1.24 7.54
N GLN A 49 -4.53 -1.70 6.56
CA GLN A 49 -4.53 -3.10 6.14
C GLN A 49 -3.17 -3.58 5.62
N VAL A 50 -2.46 -2.73 4.87
CA VAL A 50 -1.10 -3.04 4.40
C VAL A 50 -0.12 -3.16 5.58
N VAL A 51 -0.23 -2.27 6.56
CA VAL A 51 0.64 -2.28 7.75
C VAL A 51 0.36 -3.52 8.62
N ASP A 52 -0.90 -3.80 8.90
CA ASP A 52 -1.33 -4.92 9.77
C ASP A 52 -1.00 -6.28 9.15
N LEU A 53 -0.96 -6.37 7.83
CA LEU A 53 -0.63 -7.60 7.12
C LEU A 53 0.82 -8.05 7.34
N ALA A 54 1.76 -7.14 7.62
CA ALA A 54 3.17 -7.50 7.79
C ALA A 54 3.40 -8.49 8.95
N PRO A 55 2.97 -8.22 10.19
CA PRO A 55 3.09 -9.20 11.28
C PRO A 55 2.29 -10.47 11.03
N GLU A 56 1.09 -10.38 10.42
CA GLU A 56 0.28 -11.56 10.11
C GLU A 56 0.96 -12.53 9.14
N LEU A 57 1.67 -12.01 8.14
CA LEU A 57 2.43 -12.83 7.19
C LEU A 57 3.63 -13.50 7.87
N LEU A 58 4.32 -12.79 8.77
CA LEU A 58 5.46 -13.35 9.51
C LEU A 58 5.05 -14.49 10.46
N GLU A 59 3.80 -14.52 10.93
CA GLU A 59 3.28 -15.63 11.72
C GLU A 59 3.01 -16.91 10.90
N ARG A 60 2.84 -16.79 9.57
CA ARG A 60 2.35 -17.85 8.69
C ARG A 60 3.36 -18.37 7.67
N SER A 61 4.42 -17.60 7.41
CA SER A 61 5.35 -17.84 6.31
C SER A 61 6.79 -17.59 6.74
N ALA A 62 7.74 -18.15 5.99
CA ALA A 62 9.13 -17.75 6.14
C ALA A 62 9.28 -16.24 5.85
N PRO A 63 10.19 -15.52 6.54
CA PRO A 63 10.29 -14.07 6.44
C PRO A 63 10.44 -13.53 5.02
N ILE A 64 11.20 -14.23 4.16
CA ILE A 64 11.40 -13.81 2.78
C ILE A 64 10.12 -13.96 1.93
N ASP A 65 9.32 -14.99 2.19
CA ASP A 65 8.04 -15.21 1.52
C ASP A 65 7.01 -14.18 2.03
N ALA A 66 7.00 -13.91 3.35
CA ALA A 66 6.20 -12.85 3.95
C ALA A 66 6.49 -11.48 3.31
N LEU A 67 7.77 -11.15 3.09
CA LEU A 67 8.17 -9.92 2.40
C LEU A 67 7.67 -9.88 0.96
N ARG A 68 7.76 -10.99 0.20
CA ARG A 68 7.24 -11.10 -1.18
C ARG A 68 5.73 -10.87 -1.25
N ASP A 69 4.98 -11.55 -0.39
CA ASP A 69 3.52 -11.44 -0.35
C ASP A 69 3.08 -10.04 0.09
N TRP A 70 3.79 -9.45 1.05
CA TRP A 70 3.55 -8.08 1.48
C TRP A 70 3.79 -7.08 0.34
N LEU A 71 4.89 -7.20 -0.40
CA LEU A 71 5.18 -6.35 -1.56
C LEU A 71 4.11 -6.47 -2.66
N LEU A 72 3.58 -7.68 -2.88
CA LEU A 72 2.48 -7.87 -3.84
C LEU A 72 1.20 -7.17 -3.37
N ARG A 73 0.90 -7.19 -2.07
CA ARG A 73 -0.23 -6.43 -1.51
C ARG A 73 -0.02 -4.92 -1.66
N VAL A 74 1.21 -4.45 -1.43
CA VAL A 74 1.59 -3.04 -1.66
C VAL A 74 1.42 -2.65 -3.12
N ALA A 75 1.80 -3.50 -4.07
CA ALA A 75 1.61 -3.25 -5.50
C ALA A 75 0.10 -3.10 -5.84
N ARG A 76 -0.75 -3.97 -5.31
CA ARG A 76 -2.22 -3.86 -5.47
C ARG A 76 -2.77 -2.57 -4.88
N TYR A 77 -2.30 -2.20 -3.69
CA TYR A 77 -2.64 -0.91 -3.09
C TYR A 77 -2.22 0.26 -4.00
N GLY A 78 -1.04 0.19 -4.60
CA GLY A 78 -0.55 1.19 -5.56
C GLY A 78 -1.49 1.39 -6.74
N MET A 79 -2.04 0.31 -7.30
CA MET A 79 -3.02 0.38 -8.39
C MET A 79 -4.30 1.12 -7.97
N THR A 80 -4.82 0.83 -6.78
CA THR A 80 -5.98 1.51 -6.20
C THR A 80 -5.70 2.99 -5.94
N LYS A 81 -4.51 3.31 -5.44
CA LYS A 81 -4.09 4.69 -5.08
C LYS A 81 -4.11 5.65 -6.25
N HIS A 82 -3.77 5.22 -7.48
CA HIS A 82 -3.75 6.11 -8.64
C HIS A 82 -5.11 6.77 -8.89
N GLY A 83 -6.21 6.02 -8.74
CA GLY A 83 -7.56 6.60 -8.86
C GLY A 83 -7.95 7.53 -7.71
N LEU A 84 -7.44 7.29 -6.50
CA LEU A 84 -7.80 8.05 -5.31
C LEU A 84 -6.92 9.29 -5.09
N ALA A 85 -5.65 9.28 -5.53
CA ALA A 85 -4.71 10.37 -5.30
C ALA A 85 -5.16 11.70 -5.89
N ALA A 86 -5.79 11.68 -7.08
CA ALA A 86 -6.35 12.87 -7.71
C ALA A 86 -7.53 13.45 -6.92
N ALA A 87 -8.30 12.60 -6.24
CA ALA A 87 -9.46 12.98 -5.46
C ALA A 87 -9.13 13.52 -4.05
N MET A 88 -7.92 13.31 -3.56
CA MET A 88 -7.51 13.76 -2.22
C MET A 88 -7.12 15.24 -2.14
N GLY A 89 -6.80 15.90 -3.28
CA GLY A 89 -6.47 17.33 -3.32
C GLY A 89 -5.42 17.76 -2.26
N ALA A 90 -5.69 18.88 -1.57
CA ALA A 90 -4.81 19.45 -0.56
C ALA A 90 -4.68 18.60 0.73
N LEU A 91 -5.62 17.69 1.02
CA LEU A 91 -5.56 16.82 2.21
C LEU A 91 -4.40 15.80 2.12
N ARG A 92 -3.82 15.61 0.94
CA ARG A 92 -2.74 14.65 0.70
C ARG A 92 -1.45 15.00 1.43
N GLU A 93 -1.10 16.29 1.53
CA GLU A 93 0.19 16.72 2.07
C GLU A 93 0.33 16.39 3.57
N GLY A 94 -0.67 16.74 4.39
CA GLY A 94 -0.62 16.44 5.83
C GLY A 94 -0.69 14.96 6.18
N TYR A 95 -1.21 14.13 5.27
CA TYR A 95 -1.35 12.69 5.50
C TYR A 95 -0.15 11.87 4.97
N ALA A 96 0.64 12.43 4.08
CA ALA A 96 1.77 11.73 3.48
C ALA A 96 2.81 11.30 4.53
N ASP A 97 3.11 12.17 5.49
CA ASP A 97 4.10 11.89 6.55
C ASP A 97 3.62 10.83 7.54
N GLU A 98 2.34 10.87 7.95
CA GLU A 98 1.74 9.83 8.81
C GLU A 98 1.79 8.46 8.14
N THR A 99 1.40 8.40 6.88
CA THR A 99 1.41 7.16 6.09
C THR A 99 2.82 6.62 5.91
N ARG A 100 3.78 7.52 5.60
CA ARG A 100 5.18 7.15 5.44
C ARG A 100 5.72 6.46 6.69
N GLY A 101 5.47 7.03 7.87
CA GLY A 101 5.95 6.46 9.14
C GLY A 101 5.43 5.05 9.39
N LYS A 102 4.13 4.82 9.15
CA LYS A 102 3.51 3.49 9.30
C LYS A 102 4.10 2.46 8.33
N ILE A 103 4.26 2.82 7.07
CA ILE A 103 4.84 1.92 6.05
C ILE A 103 6.31 1.63 6.36
N LEU A 104 7.09 2.62 6.79
CA LEU A 104 8.48 2.40 7.22
C LEU A 104 8.56 1.41 8.36
N GLY A 105 7.69 1.51 9.37
CA GLY A 105 7.63 0.54 10.49
C GLY A 105 7.35 -0.89 10.01
N ALA A 106 6.44 -1.09 9.06
CA ALA A 106 6.17 -2.40 8.48
C ALA A 106 7.38 -2.93 7.68
N ILE A 107 8.07 -2.07 6.92
CA ILE A 107 9.28 -2.44 6.19
C ILE A 107 10.39 -2.85 7.17
N GLU A 108 10.64 -2.06 8.21
CA GLU A 108 11.64 -2.39 9.24
C GLU A 108 11.37 -3.74 9.89
N LEU A 109 10.12 -4.03 10.23
CA LEU A 109 9.72 -5.31 10.81
C LEU A 109 10.06 -6.48 9.87
N LEU A 110 9.70 -6.38 8.60
CA LEU A 110 9.94 -7.43 7.60
C LEU A 110 11.44 -7.61 7.30
N LEU A 111 12.18 -6.50 7.12
CA LEU A 111 13.62 -6.56 6.86
C LEU A 111 14.37 -7.19 8.04
N ARG A 112 14.07 -6.79 9.29
CA ARG A 112 14.67 -7.39 10.49
C ARG A 112 14.38 -8.88 10.57
N ALA A 113 13.14 -9.31 10.36
CA ALA A 113 12.80 -10.73 10.38
C ALA A 113 13.58 -11.52 9.31
N CYS A 114 13.79 -10.95 8.12
CA CYS A 114 14.60 -11.57 7.07
C CYS A 114 16.10 -11.61 7.45
N GLU A 115 16.64 -10.56 8.07
CA GLU A 115 18.01 -10.51 8.59
C GLU A 115 18.23 -11.56 9.69
N ASP A 116 17.33 -11.62 10.67
CA ASP A 116 17.39 -12.57 11.80
C ASP A 116 17.32 -14.03 11.33
N ALA A 117 16.57 -14.30 10.26
CA ALA A 117 16.51 -15.61 9.62
C ALA A 117 17.69 -15.91 8.69
N GLY A 118 18.60 -14.94 8.47
CA GLY A 118 19.72 -15.09 7.54
C GLY A 118 19.30 -15.14 6.07
N ALA A 119 18.06 -14.75 5.74
CA ALA A 119 17.53 -14.76 4.39
C ALA A 119 18.05 -13.60 3.54
N ILE A 120 18.43 -12.50 4.16
CA ILE A 120 19.06 -11.34 3.52
C ILE A 120 20.28 -10.90 4.33
N ARG A 121 21.16 -10.12 3.71
CA ARG A 121 22.28 -9.50 4.41
C ARG A 121 21.84 -8.24 5.14
N PRO A 122 22.36 -7.96 6.34
CA PRO A 122 22.02 -6.76 7.08
C PRO A 122 22.56 -5.49 6.40
N GLY A 123 21.93 -4.36 6.71
CA GLY A 123 22.42 -3.03 6.34
C GLY A 123 21.56 -2.29 5.32
N VAL A 124 20.46 -2.85 4.86
CA VAL A 124 19.48 -2.14 4.03
C VAL A 124 18.60 -1.27 4.92
N ARG A 125 18.59 0.04 4.66
CA ARG A 125 17.72 0.98 5.38
C ARG A 125 16.30 0.91 4.86
N ALA A 126 15.32 0.98 5.75
CA ALA A 126 13.90 0.98 5.37
C ALA A 126 13.52 2.15 4.43
N ASP A 127 14.14 3.31 4.61
CA ASP A 127 13.95 4.46 3.73
C ASP A 127 14.41 4.20 2.29
N ASP A 128 15.59 3.59 2.13
CA ASP A 128 16.14 3.26 0.82
C ASP A 128 15.30 2.16 0.15
N PHE A 129 14.87 1.18 0.93
CA PHE A 129 13.97 0.13 0.44
C PHE A 129 12.61 0.69 0.03
N LEU A 130 12.02 1.61 0.82
CA LEU A 130 10.79 2.31 0.46
C LEU A 130 10.95 3.05 -0.86
N LEU A 131 12.07 3.72 -1.07
CA LEU A 131 12.36 4.42 -2.33
C LEU A 131 12.46 3.43 -3.50
N ALA A 132 13.18 2.33 -3.34
CA ALA A 132 13.36 1.30 -4.36
C ALA A 132 12.01 0.67 -4.78
N MET A 133 11.12 0.39 -3.81
CA MET A 133 9.80 -0.18 -4.09
C MET A 133 8.80 0.80 -4.72
N THR A 134 9.10 2.11 -4.81
CA THR A 134 8.19 3.09 -5.43
C THR A 134 7.89 2.79 -6.90
N GLY A 135 8.75 2.04 -7.59
CA GLY A 135 8.49 1.52 -8.93
C GLY A 135 7.20 0.70 -9.03
N LEU A 136 6.83 -0.02 -7.96
CA LEU A 136 5.57 -0.79 -7.89
C LEU A 136 4.32 0.09 -7.97
N PHE A 137 4.43 1.39 -7.67
CA PHE A 137 3.33 2.35 -7.75
C PHE A 137 3.21 3.05 -9.12
N ARG A 138 4.10 2.75 -10.06
CA ARG A 138 4.14 3.41 -11.38
C ARG A 138 3.78 2.48 -12.53
N MET A 139 3.29 1.29 -12.23
CA MET A 139 2.86 0.31 -13.24
C MET A 139 1.55 0.76 -13.89
N ASP A 140 1.36 0.40 -15.16
CA ASP A 140 0.13 0.67 -15.88
C ASP A 140 -0.95 -0.36 -15.50
N ALA A 141 -2.08 0.13 -14.99
CA ALA A 141 -3.21 -0.72 -14.62
C ALA A 141 -3.88 -1.40 -15.83
N ALA A 142 -3.72 -0.87 -17.05
CA ALA A 142 -4.27 -1.45 -18.27
C ALA A 142 -3.47 -2.66 -18.78
N GLY A 143 -2.25 -2.88 -18.27
CA GLY A 143 -1.37 -3.99 -18.65
C GLY A 143 -1.47 -5.20 -17.73
N ASP A 144 -0.60 -6.18 -17.95
CA ASP A 144 -0.39 -7.32 -17.05
C ASP A 144 0.45 -6.90 -15.83
N TRP A 145 -0.11 -5.98 -15.05
CA TRP A 145 0.56 -5.36 -13.91
C TRP A 145 0.96 -6.38 -12.82
N GLU A 146 0.18 -7.45 -12.62
CA GLU A 146 0.51 -8.46 -11.59
C GLU A 146 1.78 -9.22 -11.95
N GLN A 147 1.94 -9.60 -13.21
CA GLN A 147 3.14 -10.27 -13.66
C GLN A 147 4.34 -9.32 -13.65
N GLN A 148 4.13 -8.05 -14.01
CA GLN A 148 5.16 -7.02 -13.91
C GLN A 148 5.57 -6.79 -12.44
N ALA A 149 4.59 -6.72 -11.52
CA ALA A 149 4.86 -6.59 -10.09
C ALA A 149 5.71 -7.75 -9.57
N ARG A 150 5.38 -8.99 -9.92
CA ARG A 150 6.16 -10.17 -9.52
C ARG A 150 7.61 -10.08 -10.00
N ARG A 151 7.86 -9.72 -11.27
CA ARG A 151 9.23 -9.53 -11.79
C ARG A 151 10.00 -8.45 -11.04
N LEU A 152 9.35 -7.32 -10.70
CA LEU A 152 9.98 -6.25 -9.93
C LEU A 152 10.25 -6.67 -8.49
N ILE A 153 9.34 -7.41 -7.86
CA ILE A 153 9.51 -7.97 -6.51
C ILE A 153 10.67 -8.96 -6.50
N ASP A 154 10.76 -9.85 -7.49
CA ASP A 154 11.87 -10.80 -7.61
C ASP A 154 13.22 -10.07 -7.74
N LEU A 155 13.28 -8.99 -8.52
CA LEU A 155 14.47 -8.17 -8.66
C LEU A 155 14.87 -7.50 -7.33
N LEU A 156 13.90 -6.94 -6.59
CA LEU A 156 14.13 -6.32 -5.29
C LEU A 156 14.64 -7.35 -4.27
N VAL A 157 14.00 -8.52 -4.20
CA VAL A 157 14.39 -9.57 -3.25
C VAL A 157 15.75 -10.14 -3.60
N ALA A 158 16.04 -10.41 -4.88
CA ALA A 158 17.38 -10.84 -5.30
C ALA A 158 18.47 -9.81 -4.92
N GLY A 159 18.16 -8.52 -5.01
CA GLY A 159 19.04 -7.45 -4.53
C GLY A 159 19.31 -7.52 -3.02
N LEU A 160 18.29 -7.80 -2.22
CA LEU A 160 18.43 -7.98 -0.77
C LEU A 160 19.24 -9.22 -0.41
N GLU A 161 19.02 -10.35 -1.09
CA GLU A 161 19.77 -11.59 -0.90
C GLU A 161 21.26 -11.42 -1.27
N ALA A 162 21.56 -10.66 -2.33
CA ALA A 162 22.93 -10.31 -2.73
C ALA A 162 23.64 -9.42 -1.70
N GLY A 163 22.86 -8.63 -0.95
CA GLY A 163 23.31 -7.73 0.10
C GLY A 163 23.44 -6.28 -0.31
N ALA A 164 23.47 -5.39 0.72
CA ALA A 164 23.68 -3.96 0.51
C ALA A 164 25.07 -3.68 -0.11
N PRO A 165 25.19 -2.68 -1.00
CA PRO A 165 26.49 -2.23 -1.48
C PRO A 165 27.35 -1.77 -0.31
N ARG A 166 28.64 -2.14 -0.32
CA ARG A 166 29.61 -1.63 0.64
C ARG A 166 30.09 -0.28 0.11
N HIS A 167 29.74 0.79 0.79
CA HIS A 167 30.25 2.14 0.53
C HIS A 167 31.35 2.50 1.53
#